data_7150caa3084409110e841c2f675cf09d
#
_entry.id   7150caa3084409110e841c2f675cf09d
#
_cell.length_a   1.000
_cell.length_b   1.000
_cell.length_c   1.000
_cell.angle_alpha   90.00
_cell.angle_beta   90.00
_cell.angle_gamma   90.00
#
_symmetry.space_group_name_H-M   'P 1'
#
loop_
_entity.id
_entity.type
_entity.pdbx_description
1 polymer ?
#
loop_
_entity_poly.entity_id
_entity_poly.type
_entity_poly.pdbx_seq_one_letter_code
_entity_poly.pdbx_strand_id
1 'polypeptide(L)'
;MDLTLVRNATLLLDLGGRRLIIDPMLDPPGARPPVPNTASPRPNPLAGLPRPAEDLVSGLDAVLVTHLHADHLDDTAVRLLEPRLPLACQPPDEATLRERGFADVRPVAGGIDLCGIGVARTGGRHGTGEIGARMGPVSGFVLRAPGEPELYVAGDTIWCDEVEDALAEHGPDVVVVNAGAARFLEGDPIIMDAGDVIEAARAAPRATIVAVHLEALNHCLLTREALRTAVDEAGVGGRVLVPADGETLRF
;
A
#
# COMPACT_ATOMS: atom_id res chain seq x y z
N MET A 1 -10.07 14.65 3.93
CA MET A 1 -8.90 13.76 3.70
C MET A 1 -8.40 13.94 2.27
N ASP A 2 -7.07 14.15 2.08
CA ASP A 2 -6.45 14.15 0.75
C ASP A 2 -5.49 12.95 0.65
N LEU A 3 -5.63 12.12 -0.38
CA LEU A 3 -4.80 10.95 -0.65
C LEU A 3 -4.13 11.09 -2.01
N THR A 4 -2.80 11.16 -2.03
CA THR A 4 -2.01 11.26 -3.27
C THR A 4 -1.29 9.95 -3.53
N LEU A 5 -1.56 9.30 -4.67
CA LEU A 5 -0.73 8.22 -5.16
C LEU A 5 0.59 8.81 -5.67
N VAL A 6 1.70 8.53 -4.99
CA VAL A 6 3.03 8.92 -5.49
C VAL A 6 3.46 7.98 -6.63
N ARG A 7 3.56 6.70 -6.33
CA ARG A 7 3.93 5.63 -7.27
C ARG A 7 3.81 4.28 -6.54
N ASN A 8 3.42 3.21 -7.21
CA ASN A 8 3.31 1.88 -6.62
C ASN A 8 2.32 1.85 -5.46
N ALA A 9 2.77 1.46 -4.26
CA ALA A 9 2.05 1.53 -3.00
C ALA A 9 2.34 2.81 -2.19
N THR A 10 3.23 3.68 -2.69
CA THR A 10 3.62 4.90 -1.97
C THR A 10 2.52 5.94 -2.03
N LEU A 11 1.99 6.30 -0.87
CA LEU A 11 0.94 7.31 -0.72
C LEU A 11 1.40 8.46 0.17
N LEU A 12 0.99 9.68 -0.18
CA LEU A 12 0.94 10.79 0.76
C LEU A 12 -0.50 10.98 1.22
N LEU A 13 -0.68 11.02 2.52
CA LEU A 13 -1.98 11.15 3.17
C LEU A 13 -1.99 12.41 4.03
N ASP A 14 -2.89 13.34 3.71
CA ASP A 14 -3.24 14.45 4.59
C ASP A 14 -4.56 14.10 5.28
N LEU A 15 -4.50 13.81 6.60
CA LEU A 15 -5.61 13.31 7.42
C LEU A 15 -5.59 13.98 8.81
N GLY A 16 -6.69 14.58 9.23
CA GLY A 16 -6.80 15.21 10.55
C GLY A 16 -5.77 16.32 10.81
N GLY A 17 -5.36 17.03 9.75
CA GLY A 17 -4.31 18.06 9.82
C GLY A 17 -2.88 17.50 9.98
N ARG A 18 -2.69 16.21 9.75
CA ARG A 18 -1.39 15.53 9.76
C ARG A 18 -1.04 15.02 8.38
N ARG A 19 0.25 15.03 8.07
CA ARG A 19 0.80 14.54 6.82
C ARG A 19 1.62 13.28 7.03
N LEU A 20 1.19 12.19 6.41
CA LEU A 20 1.85 10.90 6.50
C LEU A 20 2.38 10.47 5.12
N ILE A 21 3.45 9.70 5.12
CA ILE A 21 3.83 8.88 3.97
C ILE A 21 3.63 7.41 4.31
N ILE A 22 3.02 6.67 3.37
CA ILE A 22 2.75 5.23 3.50
C ILE A 22 3.58 4.50 2.46
N ASP A 23 4.27 3.44 2.87
CA ASP A 23 5.06 2.54 2.02
C ASP A 23 6.00 3.28 1.04
N PRO A 24 6.96 4.08 1.54
CA PRO A 24 7.80 4.92 0.70
C PRO A 24 8.81 4.13 -0.13
N MET A 25 8.55 4.00 -1.44
CA MET A 25 9.48 3.53 -2.47
C MET A 25 9.96 4.74 -3.29
N LEU A 26 11.14 5.29 -2.97
CA LEU A 26 11.66 6.54 -3.50
C LEU A 26 12.87 6.40 -4.44
N ASP A 27 13.32 5.18 -4.72
CA ASP A 27 14.42 4.90 -5.65
C ASP A 27 14.12 5.45 -7.06
N PRO A 28 15.13 5.94 -7.80
CA PRO A 28 14.93 6.31 -9.19
C PRO A 28 14.63 5.09 -10.08
N PRO A 29 14.06 5.29 -11.27
CA PRO A 29 13.79 4.20 -12.21
C PRO A 29 15.02 3.35 -12.48
N GLY A 30 14.84 2.02 -12.48
CA GLY A 30 15.91 1.07 -12.80
C GLY A 30 16.99 0.90 -11.73
N ALA A 31 16.83 1.48 -10.54
CA ALA A 31 17.84 1.44 -9.48
C ALA A 31 18.07 0.03 -8.91
N ARG A 32 17.10 -0.86 -9.06
CA ARG A 32 17.17 -2.24 -8.54
C ARG A 32 17.01 -3.26 -9.67
N PRO A 33 17.61 -4.45 -9.54
CA PRO A 33 17.38 -5.52 -10.49
C PRO A 33 15.90 -5.90 -10.55
N PRO A 34 15.45 -6.54 -11.64
CA PRO A 34 14.10 -7.08 -11.71
C PRO A 34 13.85 -8.08 -10.58
N VAL A 35 12.61 -8.20 -10.12
CA VAL A 35 12.19 -9.34 -9.30
C VAL A 35 12.44 -10.61 -10.12
N PRO A 36 13.21 -11.58 -9.58
CA PRO A 36 13.59 -12.78 -10.32
C PRO A 36 12.39 -13.72 -10.53
N ASN A 37 12.52 -14.62 -11.49
CA ASN A 37 11.49 -15.62 -11.83
C ASN A 37 10.14 -14.99 -12.21
N THR A 38 10.20 -13.91 -12.99
CA THR A 38 9.03 -13.16 -13.48
C THR A 38 9.07 -13.01 -15.00
N ALA A 39 7.93 -12.65 -15.61
CA ALA A 39 7.79 -12.57 -17.06
C ALA A 39 8.61 -11.44 -17.72
N SER A 40 8.98 -10.41 -16.96
CA SER A 40 9.70 -9.25 -17.49
C SER A 40 11.05 -9.07 -16.81
N PRO A 41 12.18 -8.97 -17.57
CA PRO A 41 13.51 -8.77 -17.01
C PRO A 41 13.86 -7.29 -16.80
N ARG A 42 12.90 -6.39 -16.77
CA ARG A 42 13.13 -4.95 -16.66
C ARG A 42 13.53 -4.56 -15.23
N PRO A 43 14.61 -3.77 -15.02
CA PRO A 43 14.97 -3.26 -13.69
C PRO A 43 13.86 -2.40 -13.08
N ASN A 44 13.75 -2.46 -11.76
CA ASN A 44 12.75 -1.73 -10.97
C ASN A 44 13.32 -0.46 -10.31
N PRO A 45 12.49 0.52 -10.01
CA PRO A 45 11.11 0.73 -10.47
C PRO A 45 11.02 1.00 -11.97
N LEU A 46 9.86 0.73 -12.59
CA LEU A 46 9.66 0.96 -14.05
C LEU A 46 9.30 2.41 -14.37
N ALA A 47 8.74 3.14 -13.40
CA ALA A 47 8.28 4.52 -13.53
C ALA A 47 9.08 5.47 -12.63
N GLY A 48 9.16 6.75 -13.01
CA GLY A 48 9.75 7.82 -12.20
C GLY A 48 8.82 8.30 -11.08
N LEU A 49 9.37 9.05 -10.14
CA LEU A 49 8.57 9.81 -9.17
C LEU A 49 7.95 11.03 -9.85
N PRO A 50 6.73 11.46 -9.44
CA PRO A 50 6.06 12.64 -10.01
C PRO A 50 6.73 13.96 -9.63
N ARG A 51 7.57 13.96 -8.58
CA ARG A 51 8.36 15.09 -8.09
C ARG A 51 9.61 14.57 -7.34
N PRO A 52 10.61 15.43 -7.02
CA PRO A 52 11.81 15.03 -6.29
C PRO A 52 11.49 14.29 -4.99
N ALA A 53 12.29 13.27 -4.66
CA ALA A 53 12.08 12.46 -3.46
C ALA A 53 12.16 13.28 -2.16
N GLU A 54 13.04 14.28 -2.13
CA GLU A 54 13.22 15.22 -1.02
C GLU A 54 11.95 16.03 -0.73
N ASP A 55 11.19 16.40 -1.78
CA ASP A 55 9.92 17.13 -1.63
C ASP A 55 8.83 16.21 -1.07
N LEU A 56 8.88 14.91 -1.37
CA LEU A 56 7.92 13.92 -0.88
C LEU A 56 8.04 13.66 0.63
N VAL A 57 9.25 13.76 1.17
CA VAL A 57 9.52 13.53 2.60
C VAL A 57 9.50 14.82 3.43
N SER A 58 9.28 15.98 2.80
CA SER A 58 9.25 17.25 3.49
C SER A 58 7.94 17.47 4.25
N GLY A 59 8.04 17.91 5.50
CA GLY A 59 6.87 18.27 6.33
C GLY A 59 6.01 17.09 6.76
N LEU A 60 6.57 15.89 6.82
CA LEU A 60 5.87 14.71 7.34
C LEU A 60 5.75 14.77 8.88
N ASP A 61 4.60 14.34 9.39
CA ASP A 61 4.35 14.12 10.81
C ASP A 61 4.65 12.65 11.21
N ALA A 62 4.47 11.69 10.29
CA ALA A 62 4.69 10.27 10.56
C ALA A 62 4.90 9.44 9.27
N VAL A 63 5.36 8.21 9.48
CA VAL A 63 5.52 7.19 8.44
C VAL A 63 4.68 5.97 8.82
N LEU A 64 4.05 5.31 7.85
CA LEU A 64 3.42 4.01 8.01
C LEU A 64 4.03 3.04 7.00
N VAL A 65 4.46 1.86 7.48
CA VAL A 65 5.01 0.79 6.64
C VAL A 65 4.21 -0.48 6.86
N THR A 66 3.62 -1.00 5.78
CA THR A 66 2.79 -2.22 5.85
C THR A 66 3.66 -3.46 6.06
N HIS A 67 4.80 -3.55 5.36
CA HIS A 67 5.81 -4.61 5.48
C HIS A 67 7.14 -4.17 4.83
N LEU A 68 8.21 -4.96 5.00
CA LEU A 68 9.58 -4.55 4.63
C LEU A 68 10.06 -5.02 3.25
N HIS A 69 9.18 -5.34 2.31
CA HIS A 69 9.64 -5.52 0.93
C HIS A 69 10.20 -4.20 0.39
N ALA A 70 11.21 -4.29 -0.47
CA ALA A 70 11.95 -3.13 -0.94
C ALA A 70 11.12 -2.16 -1.81
N ASP A 71 9.96 -2.55 -2.26
CA ASP A 71 8.98 -1.71 -2.96
C ASP A 71 7.96 -1.04 -2.02
N HIS A 72 8.08 -1.28 -0.69
CA HIS A 72 7.33 -0.60 0.37
C HIS A 72 8.22 0.24 1.29
N LEU A 73 9.51 -0.10 1.42
CA LEU A 73 10.50 0.73 2.11
C LEU A 73 11.89 0.51 1.50
N ASP A 74 12.28 1.35 0.56
CA ASP A 74 13.58 1.25 -0.10
C ASP A 74 14.69 2.02 0.63
N ASP A 75 15.94 1.84 0.16
CA ASP A 75 17.11 2.47 0.80
C ASP A 75 17.15 3.99 0.57
N THR A 76 16.55 4.50 -0.48
CA THR A 76 16.43 5.94 -0.70
C THR A 76 15.48 6.56 0.31
N ALA A 77 14.34 5.92 0.58
CA ALA A 77 13.42 6.36 1.63
C ALA A 77 14.09 6.34 3.01
N VAL A 78 14.82 5.27 3.35
CA VAL A 78 15.54 5.18 4.63
C VAL A 78 16.58 6.30 4.79
N ARG A 79 17.27 6.68 3.71
CA ARG A 79 18.26 7.78 3.77
C ARG A 79 17.62 9.17 3.90
N LEU A 80 16.42 9.37 3.32
CA LEU A 80 15.77 10.68 3.25
C LEU A 80 14.84 10.95 4.42
N LEU A 81 14.20 9.91 4.97
CA LEU A 81 13.31 10.04 6.11
C LEU A 81 14.07 10.44 7.36
N GLU A 82 13.53 11.39 8.10
CA GLU A 82 14.12 11.81 9.37
C GLU A 82 14.04 10.66 10.40
N PRO A 83 15.16 10.21 11.01
CA PRO A 83 15.18 9.06 11.91
C PRO A 83 14.25 9.15 13.13
N ARG A 84 13.85 10.35 13.52
CA ARG A 84 12.98 10.60 14.67
C ARG A 84 11.49 10.73 14.32
N LEU A 85 11.13 10.66 13.03
CA LEU A 85 9.71 10.59 12.66
C LEU A 85 9.07 9.35 13.28
N PRO A 86 7.90 9.49 13.93
CA PRO A 86 7.12 8.35 14.35
C PRO A 86 6.84 7.43 13.17
N LEU A 87 7.27 6.17 13.26
CA LEU A 87 7.09 5.17 12.22
C LEU A 87 6.24 4.02 12.76
N ALA A 88 5.01 3.90 12.26
CA ALA A 88 4.14 2.76 12.56
C ALA A 88 4.45 1.59 11.61
N CYS A 89 4.47 0.37 12.16
CA CYS A 89 4.74 -0.85 11.40
C CYS A 89 4.04 -2.06 12.02
N GLN A 90 4.06 -3.19 11.32
CA GLN A 90 3.69 -4.47 11.93
C GLN A 90 4.75 -4.92 12.94
N PRO A 91 4.36 -5.67 14.02
CA PRO A 91 5.30 -6.04 15.08
C PRO A 91 6.56 -6.81 14.64
N PRO A 92 6.52 -7.75 13.66
CA PRO A 92 7.71 -8.46 13.21
C PRO A 92 8.82 -7.57 12.65
N ASP A 93 8.48 -6.37 12.17
CA ASP A 93 9.40 -5.48 11.46
C ASP A 93 10.14 -4.50 12.38
N GLU A 94 9.72 -4.37 13.64
CA GLU A 94 10.27 -3.41 14.60
C GLU A 94 11.80 -3.48 14.72
N ALA A 95 12.34 -4.66 14.95
CA ALA A 95 13.78 -4.83 15.16
C ALA A 95 14.58 -4.38 13.94
N THR A 96 14.18 -4.82 12.75
CA THR A 96 14.82 -4.45 11.48
C THR A 96 14.75 -2.94 11.21
N LEU A 97 13.63 -2.29 11.49
CA LEU A 97 13.50 -0.84 11.33
C LEU A 97 14.41 -0.07 12.28
N ARG A 98 14.55 -0.52 13.53
CA ARG A 98 15.51 0.07 14.49
C ARG A 98 16.96 -0.12 14.03
N GLU A 99 17.31 -1.29 13.50
CA GLU A 99 18.62 -1.57 12.92
C GLU A 99 18.91 -0.69 11.69
N ARG A 100 17.88 -0.36 10.90
CA ARG A 100 17.98 0.59 9.77
C ARG A 100 18.07 2.06 10.19
N GLY A 101 18.06 2.35 11.51
CA GLY A 101 18.34 3.67 12.07
C GLY A 101 17.12 4.49 12.50
N PHE A 102 15.90 3.95 12.41
CA PHE A 102 14.72 4.65 12.90
C PHE A 102 14.65 4.63 14.44
N ALA A 103 14.51 5.82 15.06
CA ALA A 103 14.56 5.98 16.51
C ALA A 103 13.18 5.85 17.18
N ASP A 104 12.09 6.24 16.51
CA ASP A 104 10.70 6.18 17.03
C ASP A 104 9.87 5.17 16.24
N VAL A 105 10.19 3.88 16.38
CA VAL A 105 9.44 2.78 15.76
C VAL A 105 8.32 2.35 16.70
N ARG A 106 7.09 2.32 16.19
CA ARG A 106 5.85 2.03 16.91
C ARG A 106 5.16 0.80 16.31
N PRO A 107 5.41 -0.41 16.82
CA PRO A 107 4.76 -1.61 16.33
C PRO A 107 3.26 -1.61 16.72
N VAL A 108 2.40 -1.81 15.72
CA VAL A 108 0.95 -1.85 15.90
C VAL A 108 0.53 -3.30 16.13
N ALA A 109 0.43 -3.72 17.39
CA ALA A 109 -0.05 -5.06 17.73
C ALA A 109 -1.59 -5.17 17.62
N GLY A 110 -2.31 -4.17 18.09
CA GLY A 110 -3.77 -4.03 17.98
C GLY A 110 -4.12 -2.64 17.46
N GLY A 111 -3.95 -1.61 18.30
CA GLY A 111 -4.17 -0.21 17.94
C GLY A 111 -3.24 0.73 18.68
N ILE A 112 -2.89 1.84 18.03
CA ILE A 112 -2.07 2.93 18.62
C ILE A 112 -2.64 4.29 18.22
N ASP A 113 -2.20 5.34 18.92
CA ASP A 113 -2.30 6.72 18.44
C ASP A 113 -0.99 7.10 17.73
N LEU A 114 -1.10 7.51 16.47
CA LEU A 114 0.01 8.02 15.67
C LEU A 114 -0.22 9.51 15.38
N CYS A 115 0.31 10.37 16.23
CA CYS A 115 0.19 11.82 16.10
C CYS A 115 -1.27 12.35 16.08
N GLY A 116 -2.18 11.73 16.82
CA GLY A 116 -3.61 12.08 16.85
C GLY A 116 -4.46 11.32 15.83
N ILE A 117 -3.86 10.39 15.08
CA ILE A 117 -4.55 9.47 14.19
C ILE A 117 -4.59 8.10 14.87
N GLY A 118 -5.78 7.55 15.07
CA GLY A 118 -5.94 6.18 15.53
C GLY A 118 -5.56 5.20 14.41
N VAL A 119 -4.64 4.29 14.67
CA VAL A 119 -4.18 3.26 13.72
C VAL A 119 -4.45 1.90 14.30
N ALA A 120 -5.26 1.09 13.62
CA ALA A 120 -5.49 -0.32 13.95
C ALA A 120 -4.91 -1.21 12.87
N ARG A 121 -4.31 -2.35 13.28
CA ARG A 121 -3.72 -3.32 12.35
C ARG A 121 -4.72 -4.42 11.99
N THR A 122 -4.74 -4.80 10.72
CA THR A 122 -5.48 -5.95 10.20
C THR A 122 -4.51 -7.01 9.67
N GLY A 123 -5.03 -8.20 9.40
CA GLY A 123 -4.29 -9.26 8.71
C GLY A 123 -4.29 -9.10 7.19
N GLY A 124 -3.65 -10.05 6.51
CA GLY A 124 -3.61 -10.21 5.07
C GLY A 124 -2.81 -11.44 4.67
N ARG A 125 -2.89 -11.83 3.39
CA ARG A 125 -2.16 -12.96 2.81
C ARG A 125 -1.44 -12.51 1.54
N HIS A 126 -0.11 -12.51 1.59
CA HIS A 126 0.72 -12.14 0.43
C HIS A 126 0.94 -13.37 -0.48
N GLY A 127 -0.15 -13.81 -1.13
CA GLY A 127 -0.20 -15.03 -1.94
C GLY A 127 -0.60 -16.28 -1.14
N THR A 128 -0.54 -17.43 -1.81
CA THR A 128 -0.96 -18.73 -1.29
C THR A 128 0.17 -19.76 -1.25
N GLY A 129 -0.02 -20.85 -0.49
CA GLY A 129 0.87 -21.99 -0.46
C GLY A 129 2.32 -21.66 -0.10
N GLU A 130 3.28 -22.32 -0.76
CA GLU A 130 4.72 -22.12 -0.52
C GLU A 130 5.20 -20.73 -0.92
N ILE A 131 4.57 -20.11 -1.94
CA ILE A 131 4.91 -18.75 -2.37
C ILE A 131 4.50 -17.77 -1.29
N GLY A 132 3.27 -17.83 -0.79
CA GLY A 132 2.78 -17.00 0.30
C GLY A 132 3.63 -17.14 1.58
N ALA A 133 4.05 -18.37 1.92
CA ALA A 133 4.94 -18.59 3.07
C ALA A 133 6.31 -17.89 2.90
N ARG A 134 6.83 -17.80 1.67
CA ARG A 134 8.10 -17.10 1.38
C ARG A 134 7.98 -15.59 1.36
N MET A 135 6.80 -15.05 1.02
CA MET A 135 6.56 -13.60 1.06
C MET A 135 6.57 -13.05 2.48
N GLY A 136 6.28 -13.89 3.46
CA GLY A 136 6.30 -13.51 4.87
C GLY A 136 5.02 -12.80 5.33
N PRO A 137 5.02 -12.31 6.57
CA PRO A 137 3.87 -11.63 7.14
C PRO A 137 3.65 -10.26 6.51
N VAL A 138 2.39 -9.93 6.24
CA VAL A 138 1.93 -8.61 5.79
C VAL A 138 0.80 -8.12 6.68
N SER A 139 0.57 -6.83 6.68
CA SER A 139 -0.51 -6.21 7.45
C SER A 139 -1.19 -5.12 6.65
N GLY A 140 -2.50 -5.01 6.83
CA GLY A 140 -3.25 -3.82 6.52
C GLY A 140 -3.39 -2.92 7.75
N PHE A 141 -3.82 -1.68 7.52
CA PHE A 141 -4.02 -0.70 8.57
C PHE A 141 -5.29 0.12 8.34
N VAL A 142 -6.06 0.30 9.39
CA VAL A 142 -7.21 1.21 9.41
C VAL A 142 -6.84 2.49 10.15
N LEU A 143 -7.02 3.64 9.48
CA LEU A 143 -6.68 4.95 10.01
C LEU A 143 -7.95 5.76 10.28
N ARG A 144 -8.01 6.39 11.45
CA ARG A 144 -9.15 7.17 11.93
C ARG A 144 -8.70 8.51 12.48
N ALA A 145 -9.34 9.60 12.03
CA ALA A 145 -9.19 10.91 12.65
C ALA A 145 -10.57 11.57 12.83
N PRO A 146 -10.78 12.38 13.87
CA PRO A 146 -12.09 13.00 14.13
C PRO A 146 -12.57 13.86 12.96
N GLY A 147 -13.79 13.56 12.46
CA GLY A 147 -14.43 14.30 11.37
C GLY A 147 -13.91 14.00 9.97
N GLU A 148 -13.04 13.01 9.83
CA GLU A 148 -12.49 12.55 8.55
C GLU A 148 -13.07 11.19 8.16
N PRO A 149 -13.10 10.85 6.87
CA PRO A 149 -13.43 9.49 6.42
C PRO A 149 -12.47 8.44 6.99
N GLU A 150 -13.00 7.28 7.32
CA GLU A 150 -12.19 6.14 7.75
C GLU A 150 -11.48 5.50 6.57
N LEU A 151 -10.14 5.38 6.66
CA LEU A 151 -9.30 4.82 5.61
C LEU A 151 -8.78 3.44 6.01
N TYR A 152 -8.97 2.44 5.14
CA TYR A 152 -8.32 1.14 5.22
C TYR A 152 -7.29 1.00 4.10
N VAL A 153 -6.02 0.76 4.46
CA VAL A 153 -4.93 0.41 3.55
C VAL A 153 -4.68 -1.09 3.71
N ALA A 154 -5.03 -1.88 2.71
CA ALA A 154 -4.98 -3.34 2.79
C ALA A 154 -3.54 -3.89 2.75
N GLY A 155 -2.58 -3.16 2.15
CA GLY A 155 -1.21 -3.63 1.92
C GLY A 155 -1.14 -4.70 0.83
N ASP A 156 -0.02 -5.45 0.80
CA ASP A 156 0.19 -6.53 -0.17
C ASP A 156 -0.54 -7.80 0.27
N THR A 157 -1.77 -7.92 -0.15
CA THR A 157 -2.63 -9.07 0.12
C THR A 157 -3.44 -9.45 -1.11
N ILE A 158 -3.78 -10.73 -1.26
CA ILE A 158 -4.86 -11.20 -2.12
C ILE A 158 -6.20 -10.96 -1.42
N TRP A 159 -7.33 -11.13 -2.12
CA TRP A 159 -8.64 -11.24 -1.48
C TRP A 159 -8.66 -12.48 -0.58
N CYS A 160 -8.96 -12.32 0.70
CA CYS A 160 -8.93 -13.37 1.71
C CYS A 160 -9.81 -13.01 2.91
N ASP A 161 -10.03 -14.00 3.79
CA ASP A 161 -10.90 -13.84 4.96
C ASP A 161 -10.47 -12.66 5.84
N GLU A 162 -9.16 -12.42 5.99
CA GLU A 162 -8.64 -11.33 6.81
C GLU A 162 -9.02 -9.95 6.25
N VAL A 163 -9.12 -9.81 4.93
CA VAL A 163 -9.58 -8.57 4.27
C VAL A 163 -11.09 -8.43 4.42
N GLU A 164 -11.85 -9.51 4.21
CA GLU A 164 -13.30 -9.52 4.40
C GLU A 164 -13.69 -9.18 5.84
N ASP A 165 -13.02 -9.79 6.81
CA ASP A 165 -13.20 -9.50 8.23
C ASP A 165 -12.89 -8.04 8.56
N ALA A 166 -11.80 -7.48 8.04
CA ALA A 166 -11.43 -6.08 8.22
C ALA A 166 -12.50 -5.12 7.68
N LEU A 167 -13.03 -5.39 6.48
CA LEU A 167 -14.12 -4.60 5.89
C LEU A 167 -15.40 -4.67 6.71
N ALA A 168 -15.74 -5.87 7.22
CA ALA A 168 -16.94 -6.09 8.04
C ALA A 168 -16.83 -5.45 9.43
N GLU A 169 -15.66 -5.58 10.09
CA GLU A 169 -15.43 -5.06 11.44
C GLU A 169 -15.35 -3.54 11.46
N HIS A 170 -14.64 -2.95 10.50
CA HIS A 170 -14.32 -1.53 10.54
C HIS A 170 -15.28 -0.67 9.70
N GLY A 171 -15.84 -1.20 8.60
CA GLY A 171 -16.76 -0.46 7.73
C GLY A 171 -16.17 0.82 7.12
N PRO A 172 -14.94 0.78 6.56
CA PRO A 172 -14.23 1.97 6.10
C PRO A 172 -14.97 2.71 4.98
N ASP A 173 -14.79 4.03 4.92
CA ASP A 173 -15.33 4.87 3.84
C ASP A 173 -14.46 4.79 2.57
N VAL A 174 -13.15 4.61 2.75
CA VAL A 174 -12.16 4.51 1.68
C VAL A 174 -11.28 3.29 1.91
N VAL A 175 -11.09 2.47 0.88
CA VAL A 175 -10.26 1.25 0.91
C VAL A 175 -9.18 1.34 -0.16
N VAL A 176 -7.92 1.35 0.23
CA VAL A 176 -6.79 1.25 -0.70
C VAL A 176 -6.38 -0.20 -0.84
N VAL A 177 -6.32 -0.69 -2.07
CA VAL A 177 -5.92 -2.06 -2.42
C VAL A 177 -4.75 -2.07 -3.39
N ASN A 178 -3.79 -2.95 -3.16
CA ASN A 178 -2.66 -3.17 -4.06
C ASN A 178 -3.08 -4.17 -5.15
N ALA A 179 -3.33 -3.66 -6.36
CA ALA A 179 -4.10 -4.32 -7.40
C ALA A 179 -3.28 -4.75 -8.64
N GLY A 180 -1.96 -4.79 -8.54
CA GLY A 180 -1.07 -5.02 -9.69
C GLY A 180 -1.08 -6.46 -10.23
N ALA A 181 -1.79 -7.40 -9.62
CA ALA A 181 -1.74 -8.83 -9.94
C ALA A 181 -0.29 -9.33 -10.03
N ALA A 182 0.56 -8.91 -9.09
CA ALA A 182 1.96 -9.28 -9.05
C ALA A 182 2.09 -10.80 -8.94
N ARG A 183 2.95 -11.39 -9.78
CA ARG A 183 3.13 -12.84 -9.80
C ARG A 183 4.47 -13.27 -10.34
N PHE A 184 4.87 -14.49 -9.98
CA PHE A 184 6.00 -15.19 -10.55
C PHE A 184 5.60 -15.97 -11.82
N LEU A 185 6.55 -16.60 -12.49
CA LEU A 185 6.26 -17.47 -13.65
C LEU A 185 5.37 -18.67 -13.29
N GLU A 186 5.43 -19.11 -12.05
CA GLU A 186 4.61 -20.19 -11.51
C GLU A 186 3.81 -19.68 -10.31
N GLY A 187 2.62 -20.24 -10.11
CA GLY A 187 1.72 -19.90 -9.02
C GLY A 187 0.72 -18.80 -9.35
N ASP A 188 -0.12 -18.51 -8.38
CA ASP A 188 -1.17 -17.49 -8.44
C ASP A 188 -0.62 -16.10 -8.13
N PRO A 189 -1.38 -15.02 -8.37
CA PRO A 189 -1.03 -13.68 -7.92
C PRO A 189 -0.75 -13.63 -6.41
N ILE A 190 0.19 -12.77 -6.02
CA ILE A 190 0.57 -12.57 -4.62
C ILE A 190 -0.02 -11.29 -4.02
N ILE A 191 -0.63 -10.43 -4.84
CA ILE A 191 -1.48 -9.30 -4.46
C ILE A 191 -2.75 -9.33 -5.31
N MET A 192 -3.73 -8.51 -4.99
CA MET A 192 -5.03 -8.52 -5.67
C MET A 192 -4.91 -8.41 -7.19
N ASP A 193 -5.70 -9.21 -7.88
CA ASP A 193 -5.99 -9.05 -9.30
C ASP A 193 -7.32 -8.31 -9.53
N ALA A 194 -7.80 -8.24 -10.77
CA ALA A 194 -9.05 -7.53 -11.09
C ALA A 194 -10.28 -8.20 -10.44
N GLY A 195 -10.28 -9.55 -10.33
CA GLY A 195 -11.35 -10.28 -9.66
C GLY A 195 -11.41 -9.96 -8.17
N ASP A 196 -10.26 -9.94 -7.51
CA ASP A 196 -10.11 -9.61 -6.10
C ASP A 196 -10.59 -8.18 -5.79
N VAL A 197 -10.24 -7.21 -6.66
CA VAL A 197 -10.71 -5.82 -6.53
C VAL A 197 -12.23 -5.73 -6.66
N ILE A 198 -12.83 -6.50 -7.57
CA ILE A 198 -14.28 -6.57 -7.73
C ILE A 198 -14.95 -7.16 -6.48
N GLU A 199 -14.39 -8.23 -5.91
CA GLU A 199 -14.91 -8.81 -4.66
C GLU A 199 -14.79 -7.83 -3.48
N ALA A 200 -13.65 -7.13 -3.33
CA ALA A 200 -13.49 -6.08 -2.33
C ALA A 200 -14.55 -4.96 -2.48
N ALA A 201 -14.81 -4.52 -3.73
CA ALA A 201 -15.85 -3.52 -4.01
C ALA A 201 -17.26 -4.01 -3.71
N ARG A 202 -17.54 -5.31 -3.88
CA ARG A 202 -18.83 -5.94 -3.53
C ARG A 202 -19.01 -6.08 -2.03
N ALA A 203 -17.95 -6.51 -1.33
CA ALA A 203 -17.95 -6.67 0.13
C ALA A 203 -18.10 -5.33 0.88
N ALA A 204 -17.59 -4.23 0.30
CA ALA A 204 -17.70 -2.88 0.87
C ALA A 204 -18.59 -1.97 -0.01
N PRO A 205 -19.92 -2.17 -0.07
CA PRO A 205 -20.81 -1.51 -1.03
C PRO A 205 -20.96 -0.01 -0.81
N ARG A 206 -20.56 0.53 0.33
CA ARG A 206 -20.60 1.96 0.65
C ARG A 206 -19.23 2.64 0.50
N ALA A 207 -18.15 1.86 0.45
CA ALA A 207 -16.80 2.38 0.35
C ALA A 207 -16.43 2.79 -1.08
N THR A 208 -15.51 3.74 -1.18
CA THR A 208 -14.73 3.98 -2.40
C THR A 208 -13.47 3.14 -2.36
N ILE A 209 -13.24 2.32 -3.37
CA ILE A 209 -12.02 1.53 -3.53
C ILE A 209 -11.00 2.35 -4.32
N VAL A 210 -9.75 2.43 -3.84
CA VAL A 210 -8.64 3.07 -4.55
C VAL A 210 -7.62 1.99 -4.89
N ALA A 211 -7.50 1.66 -6.18
CA ALA A 211 -6.59 0.63 -6.66
C ALA A 211 -5.22 1.24 -7.02
N VAL A 212 -4.20 0.78 -6.33
CA VAL A 212 -2.80 1.24 -6.48
C VAL A 212 -1.86 0.06 -6.76
N HIS A 213 -0.55 0.25 -6.73
CA HIS A 213 0.47 -0.78 -6.97
C HIS A 213 0.41 -1.37 -8.40
N LEU A 214 0.09 -0.54 -9.38
CA LEU A 214 -0.04 -0.92 -10.79
C LEU A 214 1.15 -0.35 -11.60
N GLU A 215 1.65 -1.16 -12.57
CA GLU A 215 2.59 -0.73 -13.63
C GLU A 215 3.98 -0.24 -13.18
N ALA A 216 4.26 -0.16 -11.87
CA ALA A 216 5.53 0.36 -11.35
C ALA A 216 6.63 -0.71 -11.20
N LEU A 217 6.27 -1.98 -11.20
CA LEU A 217 7.19 -3.10 -11.01
C LEU A 217 7.09 -4.15 -12.13
N ASN A 218 8.19 -4.83 -12.40
CA ASN A 218 8.32 -5.76 -13.52
C ASN A 218 7.41 -7.00 -13.43
N HIS A 219 6.90 -7.33 -12.27
CA HIS A 219 6.04 -8.50 -12.01
C HIS A 219 4.56 -8.14 -11.78
N CYS A 220 4.21 -6.86 -11.76
CA CYS A 220 2.83 -6.39 -11.76
C CYS A 220 2.28 -6.43 -13.18
N LEU A 221 1.37 -7.38 -13.44
CA LEU A 221 0.92 -7.67 -14.81
C LEU A 221 -0.41 -7.01 -15.17
N LEU A 222 -1.21 -6.57 -14.18
CA LEU A 222 -2.45 -5.85 -14.42
C LEU A 222 -2.16 -4.38 -14.69
N THR A 223 -2.71 -3.86 -15.79
CA THR A 223 -2.61 -2.44 -16.13
C THR A 223 -3.80 -1.66 -15.60
N ARG A 224 -3.64 -0.35 -15.41
CA ARG A 224 -4.74 0.56 -15.04
C ARG A 224 -5.91 0.49 -16.02
N GLU A 225 -5.63 0.41 -17.32
CA GLU A 225 -6.64 0.31 -18.37
C GLU A 225 -7.44 -1.00 -18.27
N ALA A 226 -6.74 -2.14 -18.11
CA ALA A 226 -7.38 -3.44 -17.99
C ALA A 226 -8.24 -3.54 -16.72
N LEU A 227 -7.75 -2.98 -15.59
CA LEU A 227 -8.53 -2.94 -14.36
C LEU A 227 -9.80 -2.09 -14.51
N ARG A 228 -9.70 -0.87 -15.09
CA ARG A 228 -10.89 -0.04 -15.35
C ARG A 228 -11.93 -0.76 -16.18
N THR A 229 -11.51 -1.41 -17.27
CA THR A 229 -12.41 -2.21 -18.10
C THR A 229 -13.11 -3.31 -17.28
N ALA A 230 -12.35 -4.07 -16.50
CA ALA A 230 -12.90 -5.18 -15.71
C ALA A 230 -13.92 -4.72 -14.65
N VAL A 231 -13.65 -3.62 -13.94
CA VAL A 231 -14.56 -3.11 -12.90
C VAL A 231 -15.81 -2.45 -13.51
N ASP A 232 -15.70 -1.84 -14.69
CA ASP A 232 -16.83 -1.30 -15.43
C ASP A 232 -17.76 -2.43 -15.94
N GLU A 233 -17.20 -3.49 -16.52
CA GLU A 233 -17.93 -4.68 -16.95
C GLU A 233 -18.62 -5.40 -15.78
N ALA A 234 -18.01 -5.38 -14.60
CA ALA A 234 -18.58 -5.94 -13.36
C ALA A 234 -19.64 -5.03 -12.70
N GLY A 235 -19.86 -3.82 -13.21
CA GLY A 235 -20.84 -2.86 -12.70
C GLY A 235 -20.43 -2.18 -11.38
N VAL A 236 -19.15 -2.22 -11.00
CA VAL A 236 -18.61 -1.58 -9.78
C VAL A 236 -17.71 -0.37 -10.07
N GLY A 237 -17.43 -0.04 -11.33
CA GLY A 237 -16.51 1.02 -11.77
C GLY A 237 -16.79 2.39 -11.18
N GLY A 238 -18.07 2.74 -10.93
CA GLY A 238 -18.44 4.02 -10.29
C GLY A 238 -17.90 4.20 -8.85
N ARG A 239 -17.36 3.15 -8.24
CA ARG A 239 -16.79 3.17 -6.86
C ARG A 239 -15.35 2.71 -6.79
N VAL A 240 -14.73 2.39 -7.94
CA VAL A 240 -13.33 1.97 -8.01
C VAL A 240 -12.54 3.04 -8.74
N LEU A 241 -11.73 3.77 -7.98
CA LEU A 241 -10.81 4.77 -8.51
C LEU A 241 -9.46 4.13 -8.80
N VAL A 242 -8.89 4.44 -9.96
CA VAL A 242 -7.58 3.92 -10.41
C VAL A 242 -6.72 5.13 -10.76
N PRO A 243 -6.08 5.78 -9.76
CA PRO A 243 -5.36 7.03 -9.96
C PRO A 243 -4.08 6.85 -10.79
N ALA A 244 -3.67 7.94 -11.45
CA ALA A 244 -2.34 8.05 -12.04
C ALA A 244 -1.30 8.39 -10.96
N ASP A 245 -0.01 8.13 -11.27
CA ASP A 245 1.09 8.55 -10.40
C ASP A 245 1.10 10.08 -10.28
N GLY A 246 1.16 10.61 -9.07
CA GLY A 246 1.05 12.03 -8.74
C GLY A 246 -0.37 12.56 -8.58
N GLU A 247 -1.40 11.77 -8.84
CA GLU A 247 -2.81 12.19 -8.70
C GLU A 247 -3.22 12.24 -7.23
N THR A 248 -3.93 13.31 -6.86
CA THR A 248 -4.54 13.49 -5.53
C THR A 248 -6.04 13.31 -5.59
N LEU A 249 -6.55 12.40 -4.78
CA LEU A 249 -7.97 12.16 -4.55
C LEU A 249 -8.41 12.89 -3.28
N ARG A 250 -9.62 13.45 -3.27
CA ARG A 250 -10.21 14.16 -2.12
C ARG A 250 -11.48 13.47 -1.67
N PHE A 251 -11.56 13.25 -0.38
CA PHE A 251 -12.68 12.57 0.27
C PHE A 251 -13.28 13.40 1.40
#